data_08f2bf5f9ea8b7fe4707fa0e09a9d894
#
_entry.id   08f2bf5f9ea8b7fe4707fa0e09a9d894
#
_cell.length_a   1.000
_cell.length_b   1.000
_cell.length_c   1.000
_cell.angle_alpha   90.00
_cell.angle_beta   90.00
_cell.angle_gamma   90.00
#
_symmetry.space_group_name_H-M   'P 1'
#
loop_
_entity.id
_entity.type
_entity.pdbx_description
1 polymer ?
#
loop_
_entity_poly.entity_id
_entity_poly.type
_entity_poly.pdbx_seq_one_letter_code
_entity_poly.pdbx_strand_id
1 'polypeptide(L)'
;MEENNLKDNKYLATLAKYNTDLKDADIATRVAELTEQNVPENNTEEVKKFLFNCIDLTTLNSTDSDESVMRFTEKVNEFDNAFPDLKNVAAICVYPNFAAIVKNTLEVDGVNIACVSAGFPSSQTFIEVKIAETSLAVADGADEIDIVLSVGKFLSGDYETMCDEIEELKEVCKESHLKVILETGALKNASNIKKASLLSMYAGADFIKTSTGKQQPAATPEAAYVMCEAIRDYYEKTGRKVGFKPAGGINTVHDAIVYYTIVKEVLGEEWLTNKLFRLGTSRLANLLLSDIKGEEIKFF
;
A
#
# COMPACT_ATOMS: atom_id res chain seq x y z
N MET A 1 14.00 -34.10 -0.80
CA MET A 1 13.06 -34.05 -1.96
C MET A 1 11.60 -34.26 -1.56
N GLU A 2 11.29 -35.11 -0.57
CA GLU A 2 9.89 -35.33 -0.13
C GLU A 2 9.33 -34.18 0.77
N GLU A 3 10.15 -33.52 1.57
CA GLU A 3 9.71 -32.41 2.41
C GLU A 3 9.35 -31.16 1.58
N ASN A 4 10.07 -30.85 0.50
CA ASN A 4 9.72 -29.76 -0.41
C ASN A 4 8.38 -29.99 -1.11
N ASN A 5 8.05 -31.24 -1.50
CA ASN A 5 6.76 -31.56 -2.11
C ASN A 5 5.55 -31.36 -1.16
N LEU A 6 5.73 -31.51 0.14
CA LEU A 6 4.66 -31.34 1.13
C LEU A 6 4.38 -29.85 1.44
N LYS A 7 5.42 -29.01 1.42
CA LYS A 7 5.28 -27.57 1.66
C LYS A 7 4.72 -26.82 0.44
N ASP A 8 5.19 -27.15 -0.77
CA ASP A 8 4.58 -26.65 -2.02
C ASP A 8 3.08 -26.97 -2.09
N ASN A 9 2.66 -28.10 -1.55
CA ASN A 9 1.26 -28.49 -1.47
C ASN A 9 0.43 -27.59 -0.53
N LYS A 10 1.00 -26.99 0.54
CA LYS A 10 0.31 -26.08 1.47
C LYS A 10 -0.16 -24.81 0.75
N TYR A 11 0.70 -24.19 -0.02
CA TYR A 11 0.39 -22.92 -0.72
C TYR A 11 -0.54 -23.16 -1.90
N LEU A 12 -0.30 -24.19 -2.70
CA LEU A 12 -1.19 -24.60 -3.79
C LEU A 12 -2.57 -25.03 -3.26
N ALA A 13 -2.63 -25.78 -2.16
CA ALA A 13 -3.89 -26.15 -1.51
C ALA A 13 -4.64 -24.92 -0.96
N THR A 14 -3.92 -23.90 -0.49
CA THR A 14 -4.52 -22.64 -0.08
C THR A 14 -5.09 -21.88 -1.27
N LEU A 15 -4.35 -21.73 -2.36
CA LEU A 15 -4.80 -21.07 -3.59
C LEU A 15 -5.99 -21.80 -4.23
N ALA A 16 -6.03 -23.14 -4.18
CA ALA A 16 -7.14 -23.94 -4.71
C ALA A 16 -8.50 -23.68 -4.04
N LYS A 17 -8.51 -22.99 -2.88
CA LYS A 17 -9.76 -22.57 -2.22
C LYS A 17 -10.40 -21.33 -2.87
N TYR A 18 -9.73 -20.71 -3.83
CA TYR A 18 -10.11 -19.44 -4.44
C TYR A 18 -10.14 -19.57 -5.98
N ASN A 19 -10.96 -18.75 -6.59
CA ASN A 19 -10.88 -18.56 -8.04
C ASN A 19 -9.68 -17.66 -8.35
N THR A 20 -8.59 -18.26 -8.79
CA THR A 20 -7.36 -17.55 -9.20
C THR A 20 -7.10 -17.62 -10.70
N ASP A 21 -7.96 -18.26 -11.46
CA ASP A 21 -7.89 -18.30 -12.95
C ASP A 21 -8.73 -17.16 -13.50
N LEU A 22 -8.11 -15.98 -13.63
CA LEU A 22 -8.75 -14.75 -14.06
C LEU A 22 -8.29 -14.36 -15.46
N LYS A 23 -9.22 -13.82 -16.26
CA LYS A 23 -8.91 -13.29 -17.60
C LYS A 23 -8.80 -11.76 -17.53
N ASP A 24 -7.68 -11.21 -17.97
CA ASP A 24 -7.42 -9.77 -17.94
C ASP A 24 -8.51 -8.97 -18.68
N ALA A 25 -9.02 -9.49 -19.81
CA ALA A 25 -10.09 -8.84 -20.58
C ALA A 25 -11.40 -8.73 -19.79
N ASP A 26 -11.76 -9.77 -19.02
CA ASP A 26 -12.98 -9.76 -18.21
C ASP A 26 -12.85 -8.76 -17.08
N ILE A 27 -11.65 -8.68 -16.46
CA ILE A 27 -11.34 -7.69 -15.41
C ILE A 27 -11.41 -6.27 -15.98
N ALA A 28 -10.78 -6.01 -17.12
CA ALA A 28 -10.82 -4.69 -17.77
C ALA A 28 -12.25 -4.22 -18.05
N THR A 29 -13.10 -5.12 -18.61
CA THR A 29 -14.51 -4.83 -18.86
C THR A 29 -15.24 -4.49 -17.56
N ARG A 30 -15.05 -5.30 -16.52
CA ARG A 30 -15.71 -5.11 -15.21
C ARG A 30 -15.32 -3.80 -14.56
N VAL A 31 -14.03 -3.44 -14.61
CA VAL A 31 -13.52 -2.18 -14.06
C VAL A 31 -14.07 -0.98 -14.82
N ALA A 32 -14.11 -1.06 -16.17
CA ALA A 32 -14.67 0.02 -16.99
C ALA A 32 -16.15 0.28 -16.66
N GLU A 33 -16.98 -0.78 -16.59
CA GLU A 33 -18.38 -0.67 -16.20
C GLU A 33 -18.55 -0.07 -14.80
N LEU A 34 -17.78 -0.58 -13.80
CA LEU A 34 -17.85 -0.12 -12.43
C LEU A 34 -17.48 1.35 -12.30
N THR A 35 -16.40 1.77 -12.97
CA THR A 35 -15.92 3.16 -12.89
C THR A 35 -16.83 4.13 -13.63
N GLU A 36 -17.32 3.78 -14.81
CA GLU A 36 -18.26 4.61 -15.58
C GLU A 36 -19.55 4.87 -14.80
N GLN A 37 -20.07 3.86 -14.11
CA GLN A 37 -21.31 3.95 -13.36
C GLN A 37 -21.18 4.73 -12.07
N ASN A 38 -20.10 4.54 -11.29
CA ASN A 38 -20.05 4.96 -9.90
C ASN A 38 -19.07 6.11 -9.60
N VAL A 39 -18.08 6.37 -10.44
CA VAL A 39 -17.12 7.48 -10.22
C VAL A 39 -17.80 8.85 -10.19
N PRO A 40 -18.79 9.17 -11.07
CA PRO A 40 -19.45 10.48 -11.05
C PRO A 40 -20.11 10.81 -9.72
N GLU A 41 -20.77 9.85 -9.07
CA GLU A 41 -21.46 10.07 -7.79
C GLU A 41 -20.48 10.21 -6.62
N ASN A 42 -19.28 9.65 -6.70
CA ASN A 42 -18.25 9.70 -5.69
C ASN A 42 -17.34 10.95 -5.83
N ASN A 43 -17.55 11.80 -6.84
CA ASN A 43 -16.80 13.04 -7.01
C ASN A 43 -17.38 14.17 -6.15
N THR A 44 -17.32 14.01 -4.82
CA THR A 44 -17.81 14.98 -3.85
C THR A 44 -16.67 15.57 -3.00
N GLU A 45 -16.94 16.69 -2.35
CA GLU A 45 -15.96 17.33 -1.46
C GLU A 45 -15.63 16.43 -0.27
N GLU A 46 -16.63 15.75 0.28
CA GLU A 46 -16.46 14.82 1.41
C GLU A 46 -15.52 13.66 1.04
N VAL A 47 -15.67 13.08 -0.14
CA VAL A 47 -14.77 12.02 -0.64
C VAL A 47 -13.36 12.57 -0.83
N LYS A 48 -13.19 13.76 -1.36
CA LYS A 48 -11.86 14.38 -1.50
C LYS A 48 -11.18 14.65 -0.16
N LYS A 49 -11.94 15.17 0.84
CA LYS A 49 -11.44 15.32 2.22
C LYS A 49 -11.05 13.99 2.85
N PHE A 50 -11.85 12.97 2.64
CA PHE A 50 -11.53 11.61 3.09
C PHE A 50 -10.27 11.06 2.40
N LEU A 51 -10.15 11.21 1.07
CA LEU A 51 -8.98 10.79 0.31
C LEU A 51 -7.70 11.49 0.77
N PHE A 52 -7.77 12.77 1.12
CA PHE A 52 -6.65 13.50 1.68
C PHE A 52 -6.18 12.87 3.01
N ASN A 53 -7.11 12.56 3.90
CA ASN A 53 -6.80 11.88 5.17
C ASN A 53 -6.30 10.42 5.00
N CYS A 54 -6.41 9.84 3.80
CA CYS A 54 -5.88 8.51 3.48
C CYS A 54 -4.48 8.55 2.86
N ILE A 55 -3.86 9.71 2.69
CA ILE A 55 -2.55 9.83 2.06
C ILE A 55 -1.45 9.32 3.00
N ASP A 56 -0.61 8.41 2.48
CA ASP A 56 0.75 8.20 2.96
C ASP A 56 1.64 9.18 2.17
N LEU A 57 1.92 10.35 2.78
CA LEU A 57 2.70 11.42 2.15
C LEU A 57 4.15 10.97 2.03
N THR A 58 4.61 10.78 0.79
CA THR A 58 5.79 9.97 0.51
C THR A 58 6.93 10.81 -0.06
N THR A 59 8.13 10.70 0.53
CA THR A 59 9.39 11.11 -0.09
C THR A 59 10.36 9.94 -0.08
N LEU A 60 10.73 9.48 -1.27
CA LEU A 60 11.64 8.35 -1.52
C LEU A 60 12.60 8.70 -2.66
N ASN A 61 13.25 9.85 -2.55
CA ASN A 61 14.22 10.32 -3.52
C ASN A 61 15.64 9.94 -3.04
N SER A 62 16.53 9.63 -3.96
CA SER A 62 17.95 9.41 -3.65
C SER A 62 18.65 10.66 -3.12
N THR A 63 18.00 11.82 -3.24
CA THR A 63 18.50 13.12 -2.77
C THR A 63 17.90 13.54 -1.43
N ASP A 64 17.04 12.71 -0.82
CA ASP A 64 16.51 13.00 0.51
C ASP A 64 17.66 13.05 1.54
N SER A 65 17.59 14.03 2.42
CA SER A 65 18.56 14.28 3.49
C SER A 65 17.82 14.54 4.81
N ASP A 66 18.56 14.48 5.92
CA ASP A 66 18.02 14.78 7.24
C ASP A 66 17.25 16.11 7.26
N GLU A 67 17.85 17.16 6.69
CA GLU A 67 17.26 18.49 6.62
C GLU A 67 16.01 18.53 5.73
N SER A 68 16.01 17.82 4.59
CA SER A 68 14.84 17.81 3.69
C SER A 68 13.68 17.04 4.30
N VAL A 69 13.94 15.92 4.98
CA VAL A 69 12.92 15.12 5.67
C VAL A 69 12.38 15.84 6.90
N MET A 70 13.24 16.53 7.66
CA MET A 70 12.82 17.39 8.77
C MET A 70 11.84 18.46 8.30
N ARG A 71 12.21 19.25 7.27
CA ARG A 71 11.33 20.28 6.69
C ARG A 71 10.03 19.71 6.14
N PHE A 72 10.08 18.54 5.53
CA PHE A 72 8.90 17.83 5.04
C PHE A 72 7.95 17.45 6.18
N THR A 73 8.48 17.02 7.32
CA THR A 73 7.71 16.69 8.52
C THR A 73 7.14 17.95 9.20
N GLU A 74 7.91 19.05 9.24
CA GLU A 74 7.45 20.35 9.75
C GLU A 74 6.21 20.86 8.98
N LYS A 75 6.14 20.62 7.65
CA LYS A 75 4.93 20.93 6.88
C LYS A 75 3.71 20.15 7.34
N VAL A 76 3.89 18.91 7.77
CA VAL A 76 2.78 18.11 8.33
C VAL A 76 2.35 18.66 9.69
N ASN A 77 3.28 19.15 10.51
CA ASN A 77 2.94 19.82 11.79
C ASN A 77 2.18 21.13 11.57
N GLU A 78 2.55 21.92 10.55
CA GLU A 78 1.91 23.19 10.22
C GLU A 78 0.48 22.99 9.66
N PHE A 79 0.16 21.82 9.15
CA PHE A 79 -1.06 21.56 8.38
C PHE A 79 -2.35 21.85 9.17
N ASP A 80 -2.44 21.37 10.40
CA ASP A 80 -3.66 21.53 11.22
C ASP A 80 -3.99 23.01 11.51
N ASN A 81 -2.96 23.85 11.60
CA ASN A 81 -3.13 25.31 11.73
C ASN A 81 -3.48 25.97 10.41
N ALA A 82 -2.91 25.51 9.30
CA ALA A 82 -3.16 26.06 7.97
C ALA A 82 -4.55 25.66 7.43
N PHE A 83 -5.03 24.48 7.76
CA PHE A 83 -6.29 23.91 7.26
C PHE A 83 -7.12 23.27 8.39
N PRO A 84 -7.62 24.05 9.36
CA PRO A 84 -8.27 23.52 10.57
C PRO A 84 -9.61 22.80 10.30
N ASP A 85 -10.14 22.89 9.11
CA ASP A 85 -11.35 22.20 8.64
C ASP A 85 -11.07 20.86 7.95
N LEU A 86 -9.79 20.47 7.84
CA LEU A 86 -9.36 19.22 7.22
C LEU A 86 -8.63 18.34 8.23
N LYS A 87 -8.76 17.03 8.08
CA LYS A 87 -7.90 16.07 8.79
C LYS A 87 -6.57 15.95 8.07
N ASN A 88 -5.49 15.83 8.83
CA ASN A 88 -4.13 15.64 8.31
C ASN A 88 -3.98 14.33 7.51
N VAL A 89 -2.85 14.15 6.84
CA VAL A 89 -2.50 12.91 6.14
C VAL A 89 -2.42 11.73 7.09
N ALA A 90 -2.54 10.50 6.58
CA ALA A 90 -2.52 9.30 7.42
C ALA A 90 -1.13 8.94 7.91
N ALA A 91 -0.11 9.15 7.08
CA ALA A 91 1.27 8.83 7.41
C ALA A 91 2.27 9.68 6.61
N ILE A 92 3.49 9.79 7.14
CA ILE A 92 4.69 10.21 6.41
C ILE A 92 5.46 8.94 6.03
N CYS A 93 5.78 8.76 4.75
CA CYS A 93 6.48 7.58 4.25
C CYS A 93 7.87 7.95 3.72
N VAL A 94 8.91 7.36 4.33
CA VAL A 94 10.33 7.68 4.11
C VAL A 94 11.20 6.42 3.97
N TYR A 95 12.49 6.60 3.64
CA TYR A 95 13.48 5.55 3.79
C TYR A 95 13.75 5.24 5.28
N PRO A 96 14.14 4.00 5.63
CA PRO A 96 14.22 3.54 7.03
C PRO A 96 15.19 4.36 7.90
N ASN A 97 16.29 4.85 7.31
CA ASN A 97 17.28 5.68 8.02
C ASN A 97 16.76 7.07 8.45
N PHE A 98 15.58 7.48 7.99
CA PHE A 98 14.93 8.73 8.40
C PHE A 98 13.82 8.54 9.45
N ALA A 99 13.54 7.31 9.89
CA ALA A 99 12.50 7.05 10.89
C ALA A 99 12.67 7.90 12.14
N ALA A 100 13.89 7.90 12.72
CA ALA A 100 14.20 8.68 13.92
C ALA A 100 14.05 10.20 13.70
N ILE A 101 14.36 10.72 12.51
CA ILE A 101 14.19 12.14 12.18
C ILE A 101 12.73 12.52 12.19
N VAL A 102 11.88 11.73 11.48
CA VAL A 102 10.44 11.96 11.48
C VAL A 102 9.90 11.86 12.91
N LYS A 103 10.29 10.81 13.68
CA LYS A 103 9.85 10.61 15.06
C LYS A 103 10.17 11.79 15.97
N ASN A 104 11.36 12.39 15.83
CA ASN A 104 11.79 13.51 16.66
C ASN A 104 11.20 14.86 16.21
N THR A 105 10.72 14.96 14.98
CA THR A 105 10.20 16.22 14.39
C THR A 105 8.67 16.27 14.41
N LEU A 106 7.99 15.11 14.28
CA LEU A 106 6.53 15.04 14.22
C LEU A 106 5.91 15.38 15.57
N GLU A 107 5.06 16.42 15.60
CA GLU A 107 4.41 16.94 16.81
C GLU A 107 2.90 16.69 16.82
N VAL A 108 2.28 16.45 15.65
CA VAL A 108 0.83 16.25 15.55
C VAL A 108 0.44 14.79 15.79
N ASP A 109 -0.71 14.61 16.42
CA ASP A 109 -1.29 13.29 16.68
C ASP A 109 -1.99 12.71 15.42
N GLY A 110 -2.05 11.39 15.35
CA GLY A 110 -2.84 10.67 14.32
C GLY A 110 -2.18 10.54 12.95
N VAL A 111 -0.94 11.01 12.81
CA VAL A 111 -0.10 10.77 11.62
C VAL A 111 0.95 9.72 11.96
N ASN A 112 0.94 8.60 11.22
CA ASN A 112 1.86 7.49 11.45
C ASN A 112 3.20 7.70 10.71
N ILE A 113 4.23 7.01 11.19
CA ILE A 113 5.55 6.94 10.53
C ILE A 113 5.62 5.64 9.75
N ALA A 114 5.64 5.74 8.43
CA ALA A 114 5.80 4.60 7.53
C ALA A 114 7.23 4.59 6.95
N CYS A 115 7.86 3.42 6.93
CA CYS A 115 9.17 3.26 6.29
C CYS A 115 9.14 2.16 5.24
N VAL A 116 9.73 2.42 4.07
CA VAL A 116 10.09 1.32 3.17
C VAL A 116 11.26 0.55 3.76
N SER A 117 11.33 -0.77 3.55
CA SER A 117 12.39 -1.61 4.13
C SER A 117 12.60 -2.89 3.32
N ALA A 118 13.41 -3.79 3.85
CA ALA A 118 13.70 -5.12 3.31
C ALA A 118 14.28 -5.09 1.88
N GLY A 119 15.24 -4.17 1.66
CA GLY A 119 15.90 -4.02 0.37
C GLY A 119 15.02 -3.36 -0.70
N PHE A 120 14.13 -2.45 -0.27
CA PHE A 120 13.32 -1.66 -1.20
C PHE A 120 14.21 -0.91 -2.23
N PRO A 121 13.83 -0.85 -3.53
CA PRO A 121 12.57 -1.32 -4.12
C PRO A 121 12.59 -2.74 -4.70
N SER A 122 13.72 -3.44 -4.71
CA SER A 122 13.88 -4.69 -5.44
C SER A 122 13.67 -5.96 -4.61
N SER A 123 13.77 -5.86 -3.29
CA SER A 123 13.79 -7.02 -2.37
C SER A 123 14.93 -8.02 -2.64
N GLN A 124 15.93 -7.64 -3.45
CA GLN A 124 17.02 -8.51 -3.91
C GLN A 124 18.23 -8.42 -2.97
N THR A 125 18.06 -8.91 -1.73
CA THR A 125 19.13 -9.01 -0.73
C THR A 125 18.88 -10.22 0.20
N PHE A 126 19.79 -10.48 1.12
CA PHE A 126 19.71 -11.56 2.08
C PHE A 126 18.64 -11.30 3.13
N ILE A 127 17.98 -12.37 3.60
CA ILE A 127 16.90 -12.23 4.60
C ILE A 127 17.42 -11.62 5.91
N GLU A 128 18.64 -11.92 6.32
CA GLU A 128 19.25 -11.36 7.53
C GLU A 128 19.42 -9.84 7.41
N VAL A 129 19.72 -9.33 6.21
CA VAL A 129 19.81 -7.88 5.93
C VAL A 129 18.43 -7.25 5.98
N LYS A 130 17.41 -7.91 5.39
CA LYS A 130 16.02 -7.45 5.44
C LYS A 130 15.51 -7.34 6.87
N ILE A 131 15.78 -8.35 7.71
CA ILE A 131 15.44 -8.39 9.12
C ILE A 131 16.14 -7.26 9.88
N ALA A 132 17.44 -7.08 9.67
CA ALA A 132 18.22 -6.05 10.34
C ALA A 132 17.71 -4.63 10.01
N GLU A 133 17.47 -4.34 8.72
CA GLU A 133 16.94 -3.06 8.25
C GLU A 133 15.56 -2.77 8.87
N THR A 134 14.66 -3.77 8.81
CA THR A 134 13.31 -3.64 9.38
C THR A 134 13.34 -3.44 10.89
N SER A 135 14.19 -4.20 11.61
CA SER A 135 14.35 -4.07 13.06
C SER A 135 14.82 -2.67 13.46
N LEU A 136 15.77 -2.10 12.72
CA LEU A 136 16.27 -0.74 12.96
C LEU A 136 15.18 0.30 12.71
N ALA A 137 14.44 0.20 11.61
CA ALA A 137 13.34 1.12 11.32
C ALA A 137 12.26 1.12 12.42
N VAL A 138 11.88 -0.08 12.90
CA VAL A 138 10.91 -0.21 14.01
C VAL A 138 11.49 0.35 15.31
N ALA A 139 12.76 0.08 15.63
CA ALA A 139 13.42 0.61 16.82
C ALA A 139 13.51 2.14 16.79
N ASP A 140 13.70 2.74 15.62
CA ASP A 140 13.75 4.18 15.39
C ASP A 140 12.36 4.84 15.33
N GLY A 141 11.28 4.06 15.47
CA GLY A 141 9.94 4.58 15.70
C GLY A 141 8.99 4.46 14.51
N ALA A 142 9.27 3.59 13.53
CA ALA A 142 8.32 3.32 12.45
C ALA A 142 7.09 2.57 12.99
N ASP A 143 5.90 3.12 12.75
CA ASP A 143 4.61 2.51 13.06
C ASP A 143 4.18 1.51 11.98
N GLU A 144 4.69 1.69 10.77
CA GLU A 144 4.30 0.94 9.57
C GLU A 144 5.53 0.65 8.70
N ILE A 145 5.61 -0.56 8.19
CA ILE A 145 6.73 -1.02 7.35
C ILE A 145 6.19 -1.48 5.99
N ASP A 146 6.67 -0.87 4.91
CA ASP A 146 6.33 -1.23 3.53
C ASP A 146 7.48 -2.05 2.92
N ILE A 147 7.28 -3.35 2.69
CA ILE A 147 8.25 -4.25 2.04
C ILE A 147 7.79 -4.65 0.65
N VAL A 148 8.72 -5.07 -0.21
CA VAL A 148 8.37 -5.69 -1.51
C VAL A 148 8.49 -7.20 -1.37
N LEU A 149 7.48 -7.94 -1.82
CA LEU A 149 7.60 -9.41 -1.90
C LEU A 149 8.73 -9.81 -2.86
N SER A 150 9.33 -10.96 -2.67
CA SER A 150 10.35 -11.50 -3.57
C SER A 150 9.72 -11.93 -4.91
N VAL A 151 9.53 -10.95 -5.83
CA VAL A 151 8.84 -11.13 -7.11
C VAL A 151 9.42 -12.28 -7.93
N GLY A 152 10.76 -12.41 -7.97
CA GLY A 152 11.43 -13.49 -8.69
C GLY A 152 11.07 -14.88 -8.14
N LYS A 153 10.98 -15.01 -6.82
CA LYS A 153 10.55 -16.25 -6.14
C LYS A 153 9.10 -16.59 -6.49
N PHE A 154 8.21 -15.60 -6.38
CA PHE A 154 6.81 -15.78 -6.78
C PHE A 154 6.67 -16.25 -8.23
N LEU A 155 7.34 -15.59 -9.18
CA LEU A 155 7.24 -15.89 -10.61
C LEU A 155 7.85 -17.26 -10.98
N SER A 156 8.82 -17.74 -10.21
CA SER A 156 9.39 -19.08 -10.37
C SER A 156 8.56 -20.20 -9.70
N GLY A 157 7.49 -19.84 -8.97
CA GLY A 157 6.66 -20.76 -8.22
C GLY A 157 7.21 -21.13 -6.83
N ASP A 158 8.31 -20.51 -6.40
CA ASP A 158 8.88 -20.68 -5.06
C ASP A 158 8.08 -19.85 -4.03
N TYR A 159 6.82 -20.27 -3.81
CA TYR A 159 5.90 -19.60 -2.89
C TYR A 159 6.31 -19.75 -1.43
N GLU A 160 7.00 -20.86 -1.10
CA GLU A 160 7.51 -21.12 0.23
C GLU A 160 8.48 -20.03 0.66
N THR A 161 9.60 -19.86 -0.06
CA THR A 161 10.60 -18.86 0.28
C THR A 161 9.98 -17.44 0.34
N MET A 162 9.09 -17.12 -0.60
CA MET A 162 8.43 -15.80 -0.60
C MET A 162 7.56 -15.59 0.65
N CYS A 163 6.78 -16.58 1.06
CA CYS A 163 5.91 -16.47 2.24
C CYS A 163 6.72 -16.49 3.54
N ASP A 164 7.72 -17.37 3.65
CA ASP A 164 8.59 -17.44 4.84
C ASP A 164 9.29 -16.09 5.08
N GLU A 165 9.79 -15.43 4.04
CA GLU A 165 10.36 -14.06 4.15
C GLU A 165 9.35 -13.04 4.69
N ILE A 166 8.09 -13.09 4.23
CA ILE A 166 7.04 -12.18 4.71
C ILE A 166 6.69 -12.50 6.18
N GLU A 167 6.56 -13.78 6.55
CA GLU A 167 6.28 -14.24 7.91
C GLU A 167 7.37 -13.76 8.88
N GLU A 168 8.66 -13.96 8.54
CA GLU A 168 9.79 -13.51 9.35
C GLU A 168 9.80 -11.97 9.53
N LEU A 169 9.53 -11.22 8.45
CA LEU A 169 9.46 -9.76 8.53
C LEU A 169 8.25 -9.28 9.33
N LYS A 170 7.11 -10.00 9.29
CA LYS A 170 5.96 -9.70 10.14
C LYS A 170 6.28 -9.89 11.63
N GLU A 171 7.01 -10.94 11.98
CA GLU A 171 7.46 -11.15 13.37
C GLU A 171 8.36 -10.00 13.86
N VAL A 172 9.24 -9.50 13.00
CA VAL A 172 10.13 -8.37 13.30
C VAL A 172 9.37 -7.06 13.48
N CYS A 173 8.28 -6.87 12.74
CA CYS A 173 7.44 -5.68 12.86
C CYS A 173 6.74 -5.56 14.23
N LYS A 174 6.55 -6.65 14.96
CA LYS A 174 5.85 -6.68 16.26
C LYS A 174 4.47 -6.01 16.16
N GLU A 175 4.28 -4.87 16.84
CA GLU A 175 3.03 -4.09 16.84
C GLU A 175 2.90 -3.20 15.60
N SER A 176 3.99 -2.97 14.85
CA SER A 176 3.95 -2.17 13.62
C SER A 176 3.23 -2.91 12.50
N HIS A 177 2.49 -2.17 11.67
CA HIS A 177 1.80 -2.75 10.54
C HIS A 177 2.77 -3.11 9.41
N LEU A 178 2.64 -4.32 8.87
CA LEU A 178 3.36 -4.76 7.67
C LEU A 178 2.50 -4.54 6.43
N LYS A 179 2.98 -3.74 5.48
CA LYS A 179 2.38 -3.58 4.16
C LYS A 179 3.24 -4.25 3.11
N VAL A 180 2.67 -5.21 2.39
CA VAL A 180 3.38 -5.96 1.35
C VAL A 180 3.09 -5.39 -0.02
N ILE A 181 4.14 -4.86 -0.67
CA ILE A 181 4.10 -4.36 -2.05
C ILE A 181 4.19 -5.56 -2.98
N LEU A 182 3.18 -5.75 -3.82
CA LEU A 182 3.12 -6.86 -4.77
C LEU A 182 3.93 -6.59 -6.04
N GLU A 183 4.21 -5.31 -6.37
CA GLU A 183 4.79 -4.86 -7.63
C GLU A 183 3.98 -5.36 -8.83
N THR A 184 2.71 -4.98 -8.87
CA THR A 184 1.68 -5.54 -9.77
C THR A 184 2.06 -5.49 -11.25
N GLY A 185 2.81 -4.47 -11.67
CA GLY A 185 3.32 -4.38 -13.03
C GLY A 185 4.30 -5.51 -13.40
N ALA A 186 5.07 -6.02 -12.43
CA ALA A 186 5.96 -7.15 -12.64
C ALA A 186 5.24 -8.49 -12.65
N LEU A 187 4.08 -8.59 -12.00
CA LEU A 187 3.26 -9.81 -11.93
C LEU A 187 2.50 -10.11 -13.25
N LYS A 188 2.36 -9.13 -14.12
CA LYS A 188 1.93 -9.20 -15.53
C LYS A 188 0.45 -9.47 -15.79
N ASN A 189 -0.29 -10.21 -14.95
CA ASN A 189 -1.68 -10.57 -15.20
C ASN A 189 -2.50 -10.67 -13.90
N ALA A 190 -3.81 -10.64 -14.02
CA ALA A 190 -4.77 -10.67 -12.93
C ALA A 190 -4.63 -11.94 -12.07
N SER A 191 -4.39 -13.10 -12.68
CA SER A 191 -4.24 -14.36 -11.95
C SER A 191 -3.04 -14.32 -10.98
N ASN A 192 -1.89 -13.78 -11.41
CA ASN A 192 -0.72 -13.64 -10.56
C ASN A 192 -0.94 -12.61 -9.45
N ILE A 193 -1.60 -11.48 -9.76
CA ILE A 193 -1.95 -10.47 -8.77
C ILE A 193 -2.85 -11.07 -7.69
N LYS A 194 -3.87 -11.83 -8.06
CA LYS A 194 -4.77 -12.51 -7.12
C LYS A 194 -4.00 -13.49 -6.23
N LYS A 195 -3.15 -14.34 -6.81
CA LYS A 195 -2.34 -15.33 -6.07
C LYS A 195 -1.37 -14.64 -5.10
N ALA A 196 -0.62 -13.65 -5.56
CA ALA A 196 0.31 -12.90 -4.73
C ALA A 196 -0.39 -12.17 -3.57
N SER A 197 -1.58 -11.58 -3.82
CA SER A 197 -2.41 -10.97 -2.80
C SER A 197 -2.79 -11.96 -1.70
N LEU A 198 -3.34 -13.11 -2.08
CA LEU A 198 -3.78 -14.14 -1.14
C LEU A 198 -2.61 -14.68 -0.32
N LEU A 199 -1.49 -15.04 -0.97
CA LEU A 199 -0.31 -15.58 -0.28
C LEU A 199 0.28 -14.56 0.69
N SER A 200 0.39 -13.28 0.30
CA SER A 200 0.89 -12.22 1.18
C SER A 200 0.00 -12.03 2.42
N MET A 201 -1.32 -12.09 2.26
CA MET A 201 -2.27 -11.99 3.38
C MET A 201 -2.18 -13.20 4.32
N TYR A 202 -2.03 -14.41 3.78
CA TYR A 202 -1.82 -15.61 4.58
C TYR A 202 -0.48 -15.62 5.30
N ALA A 203 0.56 -15.02 4.71
CA ALA A 203 1.86 -14.82 5.34
C ALA A 203 1.91 -13.68 6.38
N GLY A 204 0.77 -13.02 6.66
CA GLY A 204 0.64 -12.08 7.77
C GLY A 204 0.58 -10.60 7.39
N ALA A 205 0.55 -10.24 6.11
CA ALA A 205 0.41 -8.83 5.70
C ALA A 205 -0.83 -8.16 6.32
N ASP A 206 -0.65 -6.97 6.90
CA ASP A 206 -1.76 -6.15 7.40
C ASP A 206 -2.35 -5.26 6.30
N PHE A 207 -1.54 -4.96 5.28
CA PHE A 207 -1.94 -4.31 4.04
C PHE A 207 -1.29 -5.01 2.85
N ILE A 208 -1.96 -4.96 1.71
CA ILE A 208 -1.33 -5.22 0.42
C ILE A 208 -1.30 -3.91 -0.38
N LYS A 209 -0.15 -3.65 -1.00
CA LYS A 209 0.13 -2.41 -1.76
C LYS A 209 0.45 -2.76 -3.21
N THR A 210 0.00 -1.94 -4.16
CA THR A 210 0.19 -2.25 -5.57
C THR A 210 1.65 -2.23 -6.00
N SER A 211 2.38 -1.15 -5.72
CA SER A 211 3.64 -0.88 -6.41
C SER A 211 4.62 -0.07 -5.57
N THR A 212 5.90 -0.15 -5.92
CA THR A 212 6.96 0.69 -5.34
C THR A 212 6.91 2.14 -5.84
N GLY A 213 6.33 2.38 -7.02
CA GLY A 213 6.45 3.63 -7.76
C GLY A 213 7.79 3.80 -8.50
N LYS A 214 8.70 2.83 -8.39
CA LYS A 214 10.03 2.84 -9.05
C LYS A 214 10.05 2.04 -10.36
N GLN A 215 8.99 1.25 -10.61
CA GLN A 215 8.81 0.45 -11.83
C GLN A 215 7.46 0.77 -12.47
N GLN A 216 7.39 0.68 -13.81
CA GLN A 216 6.16 0.86 -14.59
C GLN A 216 5.70 -0.47 -15.22
N PRO A 217 4.38 -0.68 -15.40
CA PRO A 217 3.31 0.15 -14.85
C PRO A 217 3.25 0.07 -13.33
N ALA A 218 2.84 1.18 -12.68
CA ALA A 218 2.60 1.24 -11.24
C ALA A 218 1.15 0.79 -10.91
N ALA A 219 0.43 1.51 -10.04
CA ALA A 219 -0.97 1.19 -9.76
C ALA A 219 -1.84 1.34 -11.01
N THR A 220 -2.74 0.37 -11.23
CA THR A 220 -3.81 0.44 -12.24
C THR A 220 -5.15 0.09 -11.61
N PRO A 221 -6.28 0.59 -12.16
CA PRO A 221 -7.61 0.24 -11.67
C PRO A 221 -7.90 -1.27 -11.70
N GLU A 222 -7.39 -1.99 -12.74
CA GLU A 222 -7.56 -3.43 -12.86
C GLU A 222 -6.81 -4.19 -11.75
N ALA A 223 -5.56 -3.80 -11.47
CA ALA A 223 -4.79 -4.37 -10.37
C ALA A 223 -5.47 -4.10 -9.02
N ALA A 224 -5.95 -2.88 -8.80
CA ALA A 224 -6.69 -2.50 -7.60
C ALA A 224 -7.96 -3.33 -7.41
N TYR A 225 -8.74 -3.52 -8.48
CA TYR A 225 -9.95 -4.33 -8.46
C TYR A 225 -9.64 -5.78 -8.05
N VAL A 226 -8.65 -6.41 -8.68
CA VAL A 226 -8.25 -7.80 -8.37
C VAL A 226 -7.75 -7.93 -6.94
N MET A 227 -6.98 -6.95 -6.44
CA MET A 227 -6.49 -6.93 -5.06
C MET A 227 -7.64 -6.76 -4.07
N CYS A 228 -8.59 -5.88 -4.33
CA CYS A 228 -9.78 -5.72 -3.51
C CYS A 228 -10.66 -6.99 -3.49
N GLU A 229 -10.84 -7.66 -4.64
CA GLU A 229 -11.51 -8.96 -4.67
C GLU A 229 -10.77 -10.02 -3.85
N ALA A 230 -9.42 -10.02 -3.89
CA ALA A 230 -8.64 -10.94 -3.06
C ALA A 230 -8.82 -10.65 -1.56
N ILE A 231 -8.85 -9.38 -1.15
CA ILE A 231 -9.12 -8.98 0.25
C ILE A 231 -10.51 -9.42 0.68
N ARG A 232 -11.55 -9.19 -0.14
CA ARG A 232 -12.92 -9.62 0.14
C ARG A 232 -13.00 -11.13 0.35
N ASP A 233 -12.49 -11.90 -0.61
CA ASP A 233 -12.52 -13.36 -0.58
C ASP A 233 -11.73 -13.92 0.62
N TYR A 234 -10.62 -13.28 0.99
CA TYR A 234 -9.82 -13.63 2.16
C TYR A 234 -10.60 -13.33 3.44
N TYR A 235 -11.21 -12.15 3.55
CA TYR A 235 -12.04 -11.76 4.70
C TYR A 235 -13.23 -12.70 4.90
N GLU A 236 -13.95 -13.05 3.84
CA GLU A 236 -15.07 -14.00 3.90
C GLU A 236 -14.67 -15.36 4.46
N LYS A 237 -13.44 -15.82 4.21
CA LYS A 237 -12.95 -17.12 4.70
C LYS A 237 -12.28 -17.07 6.07
N THR A 238 -11.70 -15.97 6.46
CA THR A 238 -10.86 -15.88 7.65
C THR A 238 -11.40 -14.96 8.73
N GLY A 239 -12.30 -14.04 8.38
CA GLY A 239 -12.77 -12.97 9.25
C GLY A 239 -11.72 -11.88 9.53
N ARG A 240 -10.52 -11.96 8.95
CA ARG A 240 -9.44 -10.97 9.15
C ARG A 240 -9.50 -9.89 8.07
N LYS A 241 -9.64 -8.63 8.49
CA LYS A 241 -9.55 -7.48 7.60
C LYS A 241 -8.09 -7.17 7.28
N VAL A 242 -7.81 -6.96 6.00
CA VAL A 242 -6.52 -6.50 5.47
C VAL A 242 -6.75 -5.21 4.70
N GLY A 243 -5.85 -4.24 4.85
CA GLY A 243 -5.95 -2.95 4.18
C GLY A 243 -5.46 -3.01 2.73
N PHE A 244 -5.87 -1.99 1.96
CA PHE A 244 -5.47 -1.79 0.57
C PHE A 244 -4.77 -0.45 0.38
N LYS A 245 -3.64 -0.44 -0.37
CA LYS A 245 -2.88 0.78 -0.69
C LYS A 245 -2.47 0.80 -2.16
N PRO A 246 -3.19 1.50 -3.05
CA PRO A 246 -2.64 1.84 -4.36
C PRO A 246 -1.49 2.85 -4.19
N ALA A 247 -0.43 2.69 -4.97
CA ALA A 247 0.75 3.56 -4.91
C ALA A 247 1.45 3.66 -6.27
N GLY A 248 1.97 4.85 -6.56
CA GLY A 248 2.60 5.17 -7.84
C GLY A 248 1.59 5.39 -8.97
N GLY A 249 1.80 6.42 -9.77
CA GLY A 249 0.93 6.71 -10.91
C GLY A 249 -0.42 7.36 -10.57
N ILE A 250 -0.68 7.72 -9.31
CA ILE A 250 -1.89 8.47 -8.91
C ILE A 250 -1.60 9.95 -9.13
N ASN A 251 -1.93 10.45 -10.32
CA ASN A 251 -1.47 11.76 -10.79
C ASN A 251 -2.56 12.83 -10.75
N THR A 252 -3.83 12.45 -10.59
CA THR A 252 -4.97 13.36 -10.59
C THR A 252 -5.93 13.04 -9.44
N VAL A 253 -6.77 14.01 -9.09
CA VAL A 253 -7.87 13.81 -8.13
C VAL A 253 -8.83 12.74 -8.66
N HIS A 254 -9.07 12.71 -9.97
CA HIS A 254 -9.90 11.68 -10.61
C HIS A 254 -9.34 10.26 -10.37
N ASP A 255 -8.02 10.05 -10.53
CA ASP A 255 -7.41 8.73 -10.26
C ASP A 255 -7.68 8.29 -8.82
N ALA A 256 -7.56 9.18 -7.84
CA ALA A 256 -7.84 8.87 -6.44
C ALA A 256 -9.32 8.49 -6.20
N ILE A 257 -10.26 9.19 -6.87
CA ILE A 257 -11.69 8.87 -6.79
C ILE A 257 -11.98 7.50 -7.44
N VAL A 258 -11.28 7.14 -8.51
CA VAL A 258 -11.38 5.79 -9.11
C VAL A 258 -11.01 4.71 -8.09
N TYR A 259 -9.88 4.86 -7.38
CA TYR A 259 -9.49 3.88 -6.35
C TYR A 259 -10.46 3.85 -5.17
N TYR A 260 -10.95 5.01 -4.72
CA TYR A 260 -12.00 5.09 -3.71
C TYR A 260 -13.24 4.30 -4.15
N THR A 261 -13.69 4.53 -5.39
CA THR A 261 -14.87 3.86 -5.96
C THR A 261 -14.68 2.34 -6.01
N ILE A 262 -13.51 1.86 -6.43
CA ILE A 262 -13.21 0.43 -6.44
C ILE A 262 -13.28 -0.16 -5.02
N VAL A 263 -12.69 0.50 -4.03
CA VAL A 263 -12.74 0.05 -2.63
C VAL A 263 -14.18 0.02 -2.12
N LYS A 264 -14.95 1.07 -2.37
CA LYS A 264 -16.36 1.17 -1.96
C LYS A 264 -17.21 0.03 -2.54
N GLU A 265 -17.11 -0.18 -3.85
CA GLU A 265 -17.95 -1.15 -4.57
C GLU A 265 -17.54 -2.61 -4.32
N VAL A 266 -16.26 -2.88 -4.11
CA VAL A 266 -15.77 -4.26 -3.94
C VAL A 266 -15.70 -4.68 -2.47
N LEU A 267 -15.27 -3.78 -1.59
CA LEU A 267 -15.04 -4.08 -0.16
C LEU A 267 -16.12 -3.50 0.76
N GLY A 268 -16.84 -2.49 0.31
CA GLY A 268 -17.87 -1.81 1.08
C GLY A 268 -17.33 -0.69 1.98
N GLU A 269 -18.27 0.03 2.60
CA GLU A 269 -17.98 1.22 3.42
C GLU A 269 -17.10 0.92 4.65
N GLU A 270 -17.09 -0.31 5.12
CA GLU A 270 -16.26 -0.73 6.26
C GLU A 270 -14.75 -0.59 6.00
N TRP A 271 -14.31 -0.56 4.73
CA TRP A 271 -12.92 -0.31 4.35
C TRP A 271 -12.61 1.17 4.12
N LEU A 272 -13.64 2.03 4.06
CA LEU A 272 -13.46 3.47 3.86
C LEU A 272 -13.02 4.16 5.16
N THR A 273 -11.86 3.78 5.64
CA THR A 273 -11.15 4.38 6.79
C THR A 273 -9.66 4.49 6.46
N ASN A 274 -8.97 5.48 6.99
CA ASN A 274 -7.52 5.57 6.83
C ASN A 274 -6.72 4.45 7.53
N LYS A 275 -7.41 3.56 8.25
CA LYS A 275 -6.83 2.34 8.85
C LYS A 275 -6.85 1.14 7.91
N LEU A 276 -7.67 1.18 6.84
CA LEU A 276 -7.82 0.08 5.89
C LEU A 276 -7.67 0.51 4.42
N PHE A 277 -7.67 1.82 4.14
CA PHE A 277 -7.45 2.36 2.80
C PHE A 277 -6.43 3.50 2.86
N ARG A 278 -5.38 3.41 2.06
CA ARG A 278 -4.31 4.41 1.94
C ARG A 278 -4.00 4.74 0.49
N LEU A 279 -3.41 5.89 0.24
CA LEU A 279 -2.92 6.35 -1.06
C LEU A 279 -1.43 6.67 -0.93
N GLY A 280 -0.57 5.87 -1.57
CA GLY A 280 0.88 6.13 -1.57
C GLY A 280 1.27 7.16 -2.64
N THR A 281 1.49 8.41 -2.23
CA THR A 281 1.71 9.52 -3.17
C THR A 281 2.42 10.70 -2.51
N SER A 282 2.95 11.61 -3.35
CA SER A 282 3.45 12.93 -2.94
C SER A 282 2.62 14.07 -3.53
N ARG A 283 2.47 14.10 -4.86
CA ARG A 283 1.84 15.21 -5.60
C ARG A 283 0.34 15.36 -5.34
N LEU A 284 -0.34 14.26 -5.09
CA LEU A 284 -1.80 14.25 -4.94
C LEU A 284 -2.27 15.11 -3.75
N ALA A 285 -1.45 15.26 -2.70
CA ALA A 285 -1.81 16.09 -1.54
C ALA A 285 -2.14 17.53 -1.96
N ASN A 286 -1.24 18.17 -2.71
CA ASN A 286 -1.48 19.53 -3.20
C ASN A 286 -2.63 19.61 -4.22
N LEU A 287 -2.82 18.59 -5.05
CA LEU A 287 -3.92 18.52 -6.01
C LEU A 287 -5.29 18.42 -5.32
N LEU A 288 -5.40 17.59 -4.29
CA LEU A 288 -6.61 17.46 -3.48
C LEU A 288 -6.91 18.75 -2.72
N LEU A 289 -5.90 19.37 -2.10
CA LEU A 289 -6.06 20.65 -1.42
C LEU A 289 -6.55 21.74 -2.39
N SER A 290 -5.94 21.81 -3.57
CA SER A 290 -6.33 22.79 -4.60
C SER A 290 -7.77 22.58 -5.08
N ASP A 291 -8.17 21.34 -5.29
CA ASP A 291 -9.53 21.01 -5.71
C ASP A 291 -10.57 21.32 -4.62
N ILE A 292 -10.27 20.97 -3.34
CA ILE A 292 -11.15 21.23 -2.19
C ILE A 292 -11.31 22.74 -1.94
N LYS A 293 -10.25 23.53 -2.10
CA LYS A 293 -10.26 24.97 -1.82
C LYS A 293 -10.63 25.83 -3.04
N GLY A 294 -10.65 25.26 -4.25
CA GLY A 294 -10.97 25.95 -5.48
C GLY A 294 -9.89 26.92 -5.98
N GLU A 295 -8.65 26.79 -5.48
CA GLU A 295 -7.50 27.61 -5.85
C GLU A 295 -6.20 26.78 -5.86
N GLU A 296 -5.18 27.22 -6.60
CA GLU A 296 -3.88 26.50 -6.64
C GLU A 296 -3.17 26.57 -5.27
N ILE A 297 -2.94 25.42 -4.65
CA ILE A 297 -2.22 25.27 -3.38
C ILE A 297 -0.95 24.45 -3.59
N LYS A 298 0.17 24.98 -3.10
CA LYS A 298 1.49 24.33 -3.05
C LYS A 298 1.99 24.35 -1.61
N PHE A 299 1.44 23.48 -0.80
CA PHE A 299 1.73 23.44 0.63
C PHE A 299 2.86 22.45 0.98
N PHE A 300 2.77 21.24 0.40
CA PHE A 300 3.79 20.19 0.56
C PHE A 300 4.84 20.22 -0.53
#